data_597c407888f7cf057022a2fbf610bc58
#
_entry.id   597c407888f7cf057022a2fbf610bc58
#
_cell.length_a   1.000
_cell.length_b   1.000
_cell.length_c   1.000
_cell.angle_alpha   90.00
_cell.angle_beta   90.00
_cell.angle_gamma   90.00
#
_symmetry.space_group_name_H-M   'P 1'
#
loop_
_entity.id
_entity.type
_entity.pdbx_description
1 polymer ?
#
loop_
_entity_poly.entity_id
_entity_poly.type
_entity_poly.pdbx_seq_one_letter_code
_entity_poly.pdbx_strand_id
1 'polypeptide(L)'
;MTRRGLMTGSVLVCITALLTVIALGSSGPITASTVRATSKAPAQHCGVHEPATLNALKRGIKRVVVVVKSFQPAKPPVAGLVVWLLSADKTQRHEITRFAVHPLRAFTAQEPARQQRFLVSLAEQATLIKDGQPLCIEVGFDPSSRILEDGTAEIEIEVINVIDTHGK
;
A
#
# COMPACT_ATOMS: atom_id res chain seq x y z
N MET A 1 -47.16 -44.46 60.04
CA MET A 1 -47.34 -42.98 59.95
C MET A 1 -46.43 -42.48 58.86
N THR A 2 -47.01 -42.16 57.74
CA THR A 2 -46.35 -41.87 56.45
C THR A 2 -46.37 -40.38 56.17
N ARG A 3 -45.22 -39.71 56.00
CA ARG A 3 -45.16 -38.33 55.55
C ARG A 3 -44.56 -38.30 54.13
N ARG A 4 -45.41 -37.93 53.18
CA ARG A 4 -45.04 -37.61 51.79
C ARG A 4 -44.37 -36.20 51.75
N GLY A 5 -43.15 -36.14 51.24
CA GLY A 5 -42.53 -34.88 50.88
C GLY A 5 -42.73 -34.61 49.37
N LEU A 6 -43.31 -33.47 49.05
CA LEU A 6 -43.52 -32.96 47.72
C LEU A 6 -42.24 -32.21 47.28
N MET A 7 -41.56 -32.67 46.25
CA MET A 7 -40.47 -31.92 45.61
C MET A 7 -41.03 -31.15 44.43
N THR A 8 -41.12 -29.85 44.52
CA THR A 8 -41.40 -28.92 43.45
C THR A 8 -40.11 -28.66 42.67
N GLY A 9 -40.09 -29.21 41.44
CA GLY A 9 -38.99 -28.92 40.50
C GLY A 9 -39.19 -27.56 39.81
N SER A 10 -38.29 -26.62 40.05
CA SER A 10 -38.18 -25.39 39.30
C SER A 10 -37.47 -25.65 37.98
N VAL A 11 -38.21 -25.49 36.88
CA VAL A 11 -37.65 -25.50 35.52
C VAL A 11 -37.08 -24.12 35.24
N LEU A 12 -35.75 -24.01 35.22
CA LEU A 12 -35.03 -22.80 34.83
C LEU A 12 -34.94 -22.77 33.30
N VAL A 13 -35.77 -21.93 32.66
CA VAL A 13 -35.70 -21.70 31.21
C VAL A 13 -34.55 -20.73 30.95
N CYS A 14 -33.39 -21.23 30.49
CA CYS A 14 -32.32 -20.42 29.96
C CYS A 14 -32.67 -19.90 28.56
N ILE A 15 -33.08 -18.64 28.47
CA ILE A 15 -33.23 -17.94 27.17
C ILE A 15 -31.82 -17.48 26.78
N THR A 16 -31.18 -18.24 25.87
CA THR A 16 -29.95 -17.79 25.19
C THR A 16 -30.32 -16.75 24.15
N ALA A 17 -30.13 -15.48 24.47
CA ALA A 17 -30.20 -14.39 23.52
C ALA A 17 -29.00 -14.51 22.56
N LEU A 18 -29.26 -14.90 21.31
CA LEU A 18 -28.29 -14.89 20.22
C LEU A 18 -28.06 -13.44 19.80
N LEU A 19 -27.02 -12.80 20.35
CA LEU A 19 -26.56 -11.50 19.87
C LEU A 19 -25.86 -11.69 18.52
N THR A 20 -26.59 -11.45 17.45
CA THR A 20 -26.02 -11.32 16.10
C THR A 20 -25.24 -10.01 16.04
N VAL A 21 -23.93 -10.10 16.24
CA VAL A 21 -23.01 -8.98 15.99
C VAL A 21 -22.94 -8.79 14.48
N ILE A 22 -23.71 -7.83 13.97
CA ILE A 22 -23.52 -7.32 12.61
C ILE A 22 -22.20 -6.56 12.64
N ALA A 23 -21.13 -7.19 12.17
CA ALA A 23 -19.88 -6.51 11.89
C ALA A 23 -20.15 -5.54 10.73
N LEU A 24 -20.45 -4.29 11.06
CA LEU A 24 -20.35 -3.17 10.13
C LEU A 24 -18.87 -3.12 9.71
N GLY A 25 -18.60 -3.60 8.50
CA GLY A 25 -17.29 -3.48 7.88
C GLY A 25 -16.93 -2.01 7.77
N SER A 26 -16.21 -1.51 8.77
CA SER A 26 -15.52 -0.23 8.65
C SER A 26 -14.49 -0.40 7.53
N SER A 27 -14.78 0.17 6.36
CA SER A 27 -13.78 0.50 5.37
C SER A 27 -12.83 1.52 6.01
N GLY A 28 -11.88 1.00 6.80
CA GLY A 28 -10.82 1.81 7.37
C GLY A 28 -10.05 2.48 6.24
N PRO A 29 -9.55 3.69 6.45
CA PRO A 29 -8.66 4.33 5.49
C PRO A 29 -7.50 3.39 5.22
N ILE A 30 -7.12 3.26 3.93
CA ILE A 30 -5.95 2.49 3.51
C ILE A 30 -4.79 3.01 4.34
N THR A 31 -4.31 2.20 5.28
CA THR A 31 -3.20 2.61 6.16
C THR A 31 -1.98 2.72 5.26
N ALA A 32 -1.53 3.94 5.03
CA ALA A 32 -0.31 4.20 4.29
C ALA A 32 0.83 3.45 4.97
N SER A 33 1.44 2.52 4.25
CA SER A 33 2.53 1.69 4.75
C SER A 33 3.85 2.29 4.32
N THR A 34 4.67 2.71 5.28
CA THR A 34 6.04 3.17 4.99
C THR A 34 6.96 1.96 4.86
N VAL A 35 7.64 1.86 3.74
CA VAL A 35 8.61 0.81 3.43
C VAL A 35 9.97 1.42 3.10
N ARG A 36 11.04 0.69 3.31
CA ARG A 36 12.41 1.18 3.11
C ARG A 36 13.08 0.52 1.92
N ALA A 37 13.54 1.33 1.00
CA ALA A 37 14.42 0.93 -0.09
C ALA A 37 15.90 1.20 0.28
N THR A 38 16.77 0.32 -0.15
CA THR A 38 18.22 0.52 -0.16
C THR A 38 18.73 0.32 -1.58
N SER A 39 19.97 0.70 -1.82
CA SER A 39 20.61 0.45 -3.13
C SER A 39 20.70 -1.04 -3.50
N LYS A 40 20.60 -1.94 -2.51
CA LYS A 40 20.68 -3.39 -2.70
C LYS A 40 19.33 -4.10 -2.66
N ALA A 41 18.33 -3.46 -2.03
CA ALA A 41 17.01 -4.05 -1.84
C ALA A 41 15.93 -2.99 -2.06
N PRO A 42 15.04 -3.18 -3.04
CA PRO A 42 13.92 -2.29 -3.26
C PRO A 42 12.89 -2.41 -2.14
N ALA A 43 12.12 -1.35 -1.94
CA ALA A 43 10.95 -1.34 -1.08
C ALA A 43 9.78 -1.97 -1.82
N GLN A 44 9.03 -2.86 -1.17
CA GLN A 44 7.85 -3.49 -1.74
C GLN A 44 6.62 -3.20 -0.90
N HIS A 45 5.54 -2.82 -1.56
CA HIS A 45 4.22 -2.67 -0.96
C HIS A 45 3.20 -3.48 -1.76
N CYS A 46 2.46 -4.36 -1.08
CA CYS A 46 1.39 -5.14 -1.68
C CYS A 46 0.08 -4.88 -0.92
N GLY A 47 -0.99 -4.61 -1.65
CA GLY A 47 -2.31 -4.40 -1.07
C GLY A 47 -3.39 -5.09 -1.88
N VAL A 48 -4.43 -5.57 -1.19
CA VAL A 48 -5.66 -6.03 -1.84
C VAL A 48 -6.57 -4.82 -1.96
N HIS A 49 -7.06 -4.56 -3.16
CA HIS A 49 -7.94 -3.44 -3.46
C HIS A 49 -9.28 -3.93 -3.98
N GLU A 50 -10.32 -3.16 -3.71
CA GLU A 50 -11.65 -3.41 -4.26
C GLU A 50 -11.62 -3.37 -5.80
N PRO A 51 -12.45 -4.18 -6.50
CA PRO A 51 -12.50 -4.20 -7.96
C PRO A 51 -12.75 -2.83 -8.58
N ALA A 52 -13.56 -1.98 -7.94
CA ALA A 52 -13.81 -0.60 -8.39
C ALA A 52 -12.53 0.24 -8.38
N THR A 53 -11.67 0.09 -7.36
CA THR A 53 -10.38 0.77 -7.26
C THR A 53 -9.40 0.26 -8.33
N LEU A 54 -9.31 -1.06 -8.53
CA LEU A 54 -8.47 -1.65 -9.57
C LEU A 54 -8.89 -1.18 -10.96
N ASN A 55 -10.20 -1.16 -11.26
CA ASN A 55 -10.72 -0.67 -12.52
C ASN A 55 -10.45 0.83 -12.74
N ALA A 56 -10.49 1.62 -11.68
CA ALA A 56 -10.15 3.05 -11.76
C ALA A 56 -8.64 3.27 -12.01
N LEU A 57 -7.77 2.44 -11.44
CA LEU A 57 -6.32 2.42 -11.71
C LEU A 57 -6.04 2.00 -13.17
N LYS A 58 -6.67 0.91 -13.65
CA LYS A 58 -6.54 0.44 -15.04
C LYS A 58 -6.96 1.50 -16.07
N ARG A 59 -7.96 2.32 -15.74
CA ARG A 59 -8.43 3.41 -16.61
C ARG A 59 -7.69 4.73 -16.39
N GLY A 60 -6.77 4.79 -15.45
CA GLY A 60 -6.02 6.00 -15.12
C GLY A 60 -6.82 7.08 -14.38
N ILE A 61 -8.04 6.77 -13.90
CA ILE A 61 -8.86 7.65 -13.06
C ILE A 61 -8.24 7.80 -11.67
N LYS A 62 -7.66 6.72 -11.16
CA LYS A 62 -6.82 6.74 -9.95
C LYS A 62 -5.34 6.63 -10.32
N ARG A 63 -4.50 7.10 -9.44
CA ARG A 63 -3.04 7.02 -9.53
C ARG A 63 -2.47 6.40 -8.27
N VAL A 64 -1.35 5.72 -8.44
CA VAL A 64 -0.45 5.41 -7.33
C VAL A 64 0.39 6.64 -7.06
N VAL A 65 0.53 7.02 -5.79
CA VAL A 65 1.44 8.07 -5.36
C VAL A 65 2.59 7.41 -4.62
N VAL A 66 3.79 7.67 -5.08
CA VAL A 66 5.02 7.33 -4.39
C VAL A 66 5.51 8.56 -3.65
N VAL A 67 5.50 8.50 -2.33
CA VAL A 67 5.99 9.59 -1.48
C VAL A 67 7.34 9.20 -0.93
N VAL A 68 8.39 9.96 -1.27
CA VAL A 68 9.72 9.81 -0.68
C VAL A 68 9.74 10.64 0.60
N LYS A 69 9.66 9.96 1.74
CA LYS A 69 9.60 10.58 3.08
C LYS A 69 10.96 10.97 3.60
N SER A 70 11.96 10.13 3.35
CA SER A 70 13.37 10.41 3.64
C SER A 70 14.25 9.89 2.52
N PHE A 71 15.41 10.47 2.36
CA PHE A 71 16.35 10.10 1.30
C PHE A 71 17.80 10.34 1.74
N GLN A 72 18.62 9.32 1.55
CA GLN A 72 20.08 9.39 1.66
C GLN A 72 20.66 8.93 0.33
N PRO A 73 21.27 9.83 -0.46
CA PRO A 73 21.85 9.46 -1.74
C PRO A 73 22.97 8.43 -1.56
N ALA A 74 23.09 7.51 -2.53
CA ALA A 74 24.22 6.60 -2.63
C ALA A 74 25.50 7.33 -3.01
N LYS A 75 26.64 6.65 -3.02
CA LYS A 75 27.90 7.18 -3.57
C LYS A 75 28.42 6.28 -4.71
N PRO A 76 28.73 6.84 -5.88
CA PRO A 76 28.47 8.22 -6.27
C PRO A 76 26.96 8.55 -6.19
N PRO A 77 26.60 9.84 -6.10
CA PRO A 77 25.20 10.22 -5.94
C PRO A 77 24.32 9.69 -7.06
N VAL A 78 23.27 8.95 -6.67
CA VAL A 78 22.22 8.42 -7.57
C VAL A 78 20.90 9.05 -7.17
N ALA A 79 20.31 9.78 -8.09
CA ALA A 79 19.02 10.44 -7.91
C ALA A 79 17.85 9.56 -8.36
N GLY A 80 18.12 8.58 -9.25
CA GLY A 80 17.09 7.79 -9.91
C GLY A 80 16.48 6.75 -9.00
N LEU A 81 15.15 6.77 -8.93
CA LEU A 81 14.33 5.70 -8.38
C LEU A 81 13.49 5.13 -9.52
N VAL A 82 13.32 3.83 -9.52
CA VAL A 82 12.51 3.10 -10.50
C VAL A 82 11.32 2.50 -9.80
N VAL A 83 10.16 2.55 -10.45
CA VAL A 83 8.92 1.95 -9.98
C VAL A 83 8.58 0.75 -10.87
N TRP A 84 8.34 -0.38 -10.25
CA TRP A 84 7.91 -1.60 -10.94
C TRP A 84 6.54 -2.06 -10.45
N LEU A 85 5.77 -2.62 -11.35
CA LEU A 85 4.63 -3.48 -11.04
C LEU A 85 5.14 -4.92 -10.99
N LEU A 86 4.84 -5.62 -9.91
CA LEU A 86 5.16 -7.04 -9.80
C LEU A 86 3.99 -7.88 -10.30
N SER A 87 4.28 -9.02 -10.93
CA SER A 87 3.27 -10.05 -11.16
C SER A 87 2.72 -10.57 -9.82
N ALA A 88 1.54 -11.19 -9.84
CA ALA A 88 0.87 -11.68 -8.64
C ALA A 88 1.71 -12.71 -7.85
N ASP A 89 2.50 -13.51 -8.55
CA ASP A 89 3.45 -14.49 -8.01
C ASP A 89 4.82 -13.87 -7.65
N LYS A 90 4.98 -12.55 -7.93
CA LYS A 90 6.21 -11.76 -7.70
C LYS A 90 7.45 -12.25 -8.46
N THR A 91 7.26 -13.08 -9.49
CA THR A 91 8.37 -13.61 -10.28
C THR A 91 8.83 -12.67 -11.37
N GLN A 92 7.96 -11.76 -11.83
CA GLN A 92 8.23 -10.82 -12.91
C GLN A 92 8.08 -9.38 -12.43
N ARG A 93 8.95 -8.52 -12.95
CA ARG A 93 8.92 -7.07 -12.74
C ARG A 93 8.65 -6.38 -14.07
N HIS A 94 7.68 -5.48 -14.06
CA HIS A 94 7.38 -4.62 -15.19
C HIS A 94 7.67 -3.18 -14.79
N GLU A 95 8.69 -2.59 -15.39
CA GLU A 95 9.01 -1.19 -15.15
C GLU A 95 7.86 -0.31 -15.59
N ILE A 96 7.40 0.59 -14.70
CA ILE A 96 6.33 1.53 -14.98
C ILE A 96 6.91 2.88 -15.32
N THR A 97 7.83 3.38 -14.48
CA THR A 97 8.40 4.71 -14.64
C THR A 97 9.68 4.86 -13.83
N ARG A 98 10.43 5.93 -14.14
CA ARG A 98 11.58 6.40 -13.39
C ARG A 98 11.37 7.84 -12.99
N PHE A 99 11.89 8.23 -11.84
CA PHE A 99 11.91 9.61 -11.40
C PHE A 99 13.20 9.92 -10.67
N ALA A 100 13.55 11.21 -10.60
CA ALA A 100 14.72 11.66 -9.88
C ALA A 100 14.32 12.43 -8.62
N VAL A 101 14.97 12.11 -7.50
CA VAL A 101 14.87 12.91 -6.27
C VAL A 101 15.72 14.18 -6.44
N HIS A 102 15.09 15.35 -6.33
CA HIS A 102 15.77 16.62 -6.52
C HIS A 102 15.38 17.64 -5.42
N PRO A 103 16.32 18.40 -4.87
CA PRO A 103 17.78 18.32 -5.05
C PRO A 103 18.37 17.03 -4.48
N LEU A 104 19.49 16.59 -5.05
CA LEU A 104 20.17 15.34 -4.65
C LEU A 104 20.94 15.57 -3.33
N ARG A 105 20.18 15.77 -2.26
CA ARG A 105 20.68 15.97 -0.89
C ARG A 105 19.88 15.11 0.07
N ALA A 106 20.54 14.63 1.12
CA ALA A 106 19.88 13.92 2.18
C ALA A 106 18.78 14.78 2.84
N PHE A 107 17.67 14.15 3.17
CA PHE A 107 16.61 14.71 4.01
C PHE A 107 15.94 13.59 4.83
N THR A 108 15.30 13.99 5.90
CA THR A 108 14.64 13.09 6.85
C THR A 108 13.12 13.23 6.81
N ALA A 109 12.42 12.29 7.41
CA ALA A 109 10.96 12.32 7.50
C ALA A 109 10.44 13.53 8.32
N GLN A 110 11.30 14.14 9.16
CA GLN A 110 10.99 15.34 9.93
C GLN A 110 11.05 16.63 9.10
N GLU A 111 11.44 16.55 7.83
CA GLU A 111 11.52 17.68 6.90
C GLU A 111 10.39 17.59 5.84
N PRO A 112 9.10 17.81 6.19
CA PRO A 112 7.97 17.57 5.29
C PRO A 112 8.03 18.42 4.01
N ALA A 113 8.62 19.61 4.07
CA ALA A 113 8.81 20.48 2.90
C ALA A 113 9.79 19.91 1.86
N ARG A 114 10.59 18.91 2.21
CA ARG A 114 11.54 18.24 1.31
C ARG A 114 11.05 16.90 0.79
N GLN A 115 9.97 16.39 1.36
CA GLN A 115 9.33 15.17 0.86
C GLN A 115 8.85 15.38 -0.58
N GLN A 116 9.00 14.36 -1.41
CA GLN A 116 8.62 14.42 -2.82
C GLN A 116 7.53 13.43 -3.13
N ARG A 117 6.57 13.84 -3.95
CA ARG A 117 5.41 13.04 -4.33
C ARG A 117 5.42 12.85 -5.84
N PHE A 118 5.35 11.62 -6.28
CA PHE A 118 5.36 11.23 -7.69
C PHE A 118 4.08 10.48 -8.03
N LEU A 119 3.38 10.96 -9.05
CA LEU A 119 2.16 10.35 -9.55
C LEU A 119 2.50 9.28 -10.60
N VAL A 120 2.07 8.06 -10.35
CA VAL A 120 2.35 6.90 -11.21
C VAL A 120 1.05 6.39 -11.81
N SER A 121 0.98 6.36 -13.15
CA SER A 121 -0.15 5.78 -13.89
C SER A 121 0.08 4.28 -14.09
N LEU A 122 -0.97 3.49 -13.86
CA LEU A 122 -0.96 2.05 -14.16
C LEU A 122 -1.78 1.70 -15.41
N ALA A 123 -2.25 2.71 -16.16
CA ALA A 123 -3.14 2.48 -17.30
C ALA A 123 -2.48 1.65 -18.41
N GLU A 124 -1.20 1.86 -18.68
CA GLU A 124 -0.44 1.10 -19.68
C GLU A 124 -0.19 -0.35 -19.26
N GLN A 125 -0.20 -0.63 -17.95
CA GLN A 125 -0.03 -1.95 -17.36
C GLN A 125 -1.37 -2.60 -16.98
N ALA A 126 -2.50 -2.10 -17.47
CA ALA A 126 -3.84 -2.54 -17.10
C ALA A 126 -4.06 -4.05 -17.26
N THR A 127 -3.46 -4.68 -18.28
CA THR A 127 -3.56 -6.12 -18.55
C THR A 127 -2.86 -7.00 -17.52
N LEU A 128 -1.89 -6.44 -16.78
CA LEU A 128 -1.13 -7.13 -15.74
C LEU A 128 -1.86 -7.12 -14.40
N ILE A 129 -2.80 -6.19 -14.21
CA ILE A 129 -3.56 -6.05 -12.96
C ILE A 129 -4.74 -7.02 -13.00
N LYS A 130 -4.74 -8.00 -12.09
CA LYS A 130 -5.78 -9.03 -11.99
C LYS A 130 -6.73 -8.72 -10.83
N ASP A 131 -8.03 -8.90 -11.07
CA ASP A 131 -9.03 -8.75 -10.03
C ASP A 131 -8.91 -9.87 -8.98
N GLY A 132 -9.09 -9.53 -7.71
CA GLY A 132 -8.96 -10.47 -6.59
C GLY A 132 -7.52 -10.84 -6.22
N GLN A 133 -6.52 -10.30 -6.91
CA GLN A 133 -5.10 -10.50 -6.58
C GLN A 133 -4.50 -9.24 -5.96
N PRO A 134 -3.47 -9.38 -5.10
CA PRO A 134 -2.76 -8.24 -4.56
C PRO A 134 -2.10 -7.41 -5.66
N LEU A 135 -2.25 -6.11 -5.60
CA LEU A 135 -1.46 -5.16 -6.38
C LEU A 135 -0.15 -4.92 -5.65
N CYS A 136 0.96 -5.31 -6.25
CA CYS A 136 2.29 -5.16 -5.66
C CYS A 136 3.11 -4.14 -6.44
N ILE A 137 3.48 -3.05 -5.77
CA ILE A 137 4.37 -2.01 -6.29
C ILE A 137 5.72 -2.13 -5.60
N GLU A 138 6.77 -2.07 -6.38
CA GLU A 138 8.15 -2.06 -5.91
C GLU A 138 8.81 -0.75 -6.32
N VAL A 139 9.59 -0.16 -5.40
CA VAL A 139 10.36 1.06 -5.66
C VAL A 139 11.78 0.84 -5.19
N GLY A 140 12.76 1.10 -6.04
CA GLY A 140 14.16 0.92 -5.72
C GLY A 140 15.06 1.90 -6.46
N PHE A 141 16.32 1.93 -6.07
CA PHE A 141 17.33 2.69 -6.78
C PHE A 141 17.53 2.13 -8.19
N ASP A 142 17.88 3.03 -9.13
CA ASP A 142 18.15 2.63 -10.51
C ASP A 142 19.28 1.59 -10.56
N PRO A 143 19.01 0.35 -11.00
CA PRO A 143 19.99 -0.72 -10.99
C PRO A 143 21.10 -0.50 -12.04
N SER A 144 20.92 0.40 -13.01
CA SER A 144 21.94 0.74 -13.99
C SER A 144 23.09 1.59 -13.42
N SER A 145 22.89 2.13 -12.22
CA SER A 145 23.86 2.98 -11.56
C SER A 145 24.91 2.17 -10.81
N ARG A 146 26.19 2.46 -11.03
CA ARG A 146 27.27 1.85 -10.25
C ARG A 146 27.31 2.49 -8.87
N ILE A 147 26.89 1.75 -7.85
CA ILE A 147 26.83 2.22 -6.46
C ILE A 147 28.00 1.62 -5.68
N LEU A 148 28.78 2.47 -5.01
CA LEU A 148 29.91 2.08 -4.14
C LEU A 148 29.52 2.10 -2.67
N GLU A 149 28.74 3.11 -2.23
CA GLU A 149 28.17 3.19 -0.89
C GLU A 149 26.65 3.24 -0.96
N ASP A 150 25.99 2.53 -0.07
CA ASP A 150 24.54 2.36 -0.10
C ASP A 150 23.80 3.69 0.15
N GLY A 151 22.81 3.94 -0.69
CA GLY A 151 21.77 4.92 -0.44
C GLY A 151 20.57 4.29 0.26
N THR A 152 19.71 5.10 0.84
CA THR A 152 18.44 4.67 1.43
C THR A 152 17.31 5.65 1.12
N ALA A 153 16.08 5.13 1.00
CA ALA A 153 14.88 5.93 0.89
C ALA A 153 13.74 5.29 1.69
N GLU A 154 13.02 6.09 2.45
CA GLU A 154 11.75 5.67 3.06
C GLU A 154 10.62 6.07 2.12
N ILE A 155 9.85 5.09 1.71
CA ILE A 155 8.81 5.20 0.68
C ILE A 155 7.46 4.93 1.32
N GLU A 156 6.49 5.80 1.04
CA GLU A 156 5.09 5.59 1.34
C GLU A 156 4.33 5.48 0.02
N ILE A 157 3.47 4.47 -0.12
CA ILE A 157 2.70 4.24 -1.34
C ILE A 157 1.21 4.41 -1.02
N GLU A 158 0.56 5.31 -1.74
CA GLU A 158 -0.84 5.65 -1.61
C GLU A 158 -1.58 5.46 -2.94
N VAL A 159 -2.89 5.26 -2.87
CA VAL A 159 -3.77 5.31 -4.05
C VAL A 159 -4.70 6.50 -3.90
N ILE A 160 -4.64 7.42 -4.85
CA ILE A 160 -5.46 8.64 -4.84
C ILE A 160 -6.33 8.76 -6.09
N ASN A 161 -7.43 9.52 -5.99
CA ASN A 161 -8.17 9.98 -7.16
C ASN A 161 -7.38 11.08 -7.87
N VAL A 162 -7.35 11.03 -9.19
CA VAL A 162 -6.90 12.17 -9.99
C VAL A 162 -8.07 13.14 -10.04
N ILE A 163 -7.92 14.31 -9.42
CA ILE A 163 -8.87 15.39 -9.59
C ILE A 163 -8.56 16.01 -10.95
N ASP A 164 -9.49 15.87 -11.89
CA ASP A 164 -9.42 16.60 -13.15
C ASP A 164 -9.54 18.10 -12.86
N THR A 165 -8.40 18.80 -12.86
CA THR A 165 -8.36 20.27 -12.74
C THR A 165 -8.81 20.97 -14.03
N HIS A 166 -9.34 20.24 -15.01
CA HIS A 166 -9.81 20.76 -16.30
C HIS A 166 -11.30 21.10 -16.31
N GLY A 167 -11.89 21.31 -15.15
CA GLY A 167 -13.30 21.70 -15.02
C GLY A 167 -13.49 23.07 -14.39
N LYS A 168 -13.00 24.14 -15.03
CA LYS A 168 -13.61 25.48 -14.94
C LYS A 168 -13.07 26.37 -16.06
#